data_e5f7480897c9d5247e44f4cd8b4b49b7
#
_entry.id   e5f7480897c9d5247e44f4cd8b4b49b7
#
_cell.length_a   1.000
_cell.length_b   1.000
_cell.length_c   1.000
_cell.angle_alpha   90.00
_cell.angle_beta   90.00
_cell.angle_gamma   90.00
#
_symmetry.space_group_name_H-M   'P 1'
#
loop_
_entity.id
_entity.type
_entity.pdbx_description
1 polymer ?
#
loop_
_entity_poly.entity_id
_entity_poly.type
_entity_poly.pdbx_seq_one_letter_code
_entity_poly.pdbx_strand_id
1 'polypeptide(L)'
;MRLDAIAAPLTLLAVALPFLFSYSHPPSSNFWPLVAAWACGAVLALVVVCRAWRLRRLPGAALAADGRVFVASQLAVGLLLAALLGGVVGLLQYFLGDPGLAPWVQPSEPGQAIGNLRQRNQQASLMSLGVWALLWLVVQMQARMGAESGASATPLQRALLGGGRAWPSWLVGLLLVWALTLLAAGSAATASRTGAAQWLLMIALLVLWRGTSGRLAVGLAVIGLSLYALAGWMLPALLLDWTGFTTDGVFARLASDPQSMGSRRELWANVLYLIAQKPWTGWGWGELDYAHYITLFPGDRFSVLLDNAHNLPLHLAVELGLPVAAVACGAVVAWVVRARPWQETDAVRQLAWGALAIIGLHSMVEFPLWYGPFQLVTVLALALLCRRALLGWVRSPALLSGAAVVWVIAGVLGAGIAWDYYRVSQLYRPMAFRAPSYQGETLAKVSGTPLFTDHVDFALLTTTALTRENASQVHTLATELLHFSPEPRVIEKLIESALLLGRDDEVAFQLRRYRVAYPEDHARWARAQRLASSTPQ
;
A
#
# COMPACT_ATOMS: atom_id res chain seq x y z
N MET A 1 -29.55 -1.90 20.62
CA MET A 1 -29.04 -0.51 20.72
C MET A 1 -27.60 -0.39 21.24
N ARG A 2 -27.21 -0.92 22.42
CA ARG A 2 -25.85 -0.66 22.97
C ARG A 2 -24.66 -1.20 22.12
N LEU A 3 -24.78 -2.33 21.42
CA LEU A 3 -23.67 -2.88 20.63
C LEU A 3 -23.53 -2.22 19.24
N ASP A 4 -24.62 -1.75 18.62
CA ASP A 4 -24.52 -0.99 17.37
C ASP A 4 -23.87 0.38 17.63
N ALA A 5 -24.05 0.94 18.84
CA ALA A 5 -23.39 2.16 19.26
C ALA A 5 -21.85 2.02 19.41
N ILE A 6 -21.37 0.81 19.72
CA ILE A 6 -19.93 0.50 19.80
C ILE A 6 -19.37 -0.02 18.46
N ALA A 7 -20.16 -0.83 17.76
CA ALA A 7 -19.73 -1.45 16.51
C ALA A 7 -19.44 -0.43 15.41
N ALA A 8 -20.25 0.62 15.28
CA ALA A 8 -20.06 1.61 14.24
C ALA A 8 -18.74 2.40 14.39
N PRO A 9 -18.42 3.05 15.55
CA PRO A 9 -17.14 3.75 15.67
C PRO A 9 -15.94 2.80 15.57
N LEU A 10 -16.04 1.57 16.10
CA LEU A 10 -14.96 0.59 16.02
C LEU A 10 -14.66 0.18 14.57
N THR A 11 -15.69 -0.03 13.75
CA THR A 11 -15.53 -0.36 12.34
C THR A 11 -15.02 0.82 11.51
N LEU A 12 -15.45 2.05 11.81
CA LEU A 12 -14.91 3.25 11.18
C LEU A 12 -13.42 3.40 11.45
N LEU A 13 -13.01 3.25 12.70
CA LEU A 13 -11.60 3.30 13.08
C LEU A 13 -10.81 2.17 12.41
N ALA A 14 -11.36 0.96 12.34
CA ALA A 14 -10.69 -0.16 11.72
C ALA A 14 -10.51 0.00 10.18
N VAL A 15 -11.33 0.80 9.51
CA VAL A 15 -11.10 1.17 8.11
C VAL A 15 -10.10 2.32 7.98
N ALA A 16 -10.18 3.33 8.85
CA ALA A 16 -9.39 4.55 8.73
C ALA A 16 -7.95 4.40 9.24
N LEU A 17 -7.78 3.72 10.39
CA LEU A 17 -6.50 3.61 11.09
C LEU A 17 -5.35 3.05 10.23
N PRO A 18 -5.54 2.02 9.40
CA PRO A 18 -4.45 1.50 8.56
C PRO A 18 -3.80 2.54 7.65
N PHE A 19 -4.58 3.50 7.13
CA PHE A 19 -4.07 4.58 6.29
C PHE A 19 -3.36 5.69 7.08
N LEU A 20 -3.66 5.82 8.35
CA LEU A 20 -3.12 6.85 9.24
C LEU A 20 -1.98 6.32 10.13
N PHE A 21 -1.74 5.02 10.07
CA PHE A 21 -0.76 4.35 10.90
C PHE A 21 0.66 4.69 10.44
N SER A 22 1.40 5.41 11.29
CA SER A 22 2.72 5.95 10.97
C SER A 22 3.88 5.12 11.53
N TYR A 23 3.62 4.30 12.55
CA TYR A 23 4.66 3.54 13.22
C TYR A 23 5.35 2.54 12.29
N SER A 24 6.66 2.68 12.19
CA SER A 24 7.51 1.85 11.34
C SER A 24 8.88 1.68 11.99
N HIS A 25 9.44 0.48 11.92
CA HIS A 25 10.78 0.19 12.41
C HIS A 25 11.52 -0.77 11.48
N PRO A 26 12.84 -0.60 11.32
CA PRO A 26 13.66 -1.58 10.62
C PRO A 26 13.45 -3.00 11.19
N PRO A 27 13.73 -4.05 10.40
CA PRO A 27 14.31 -4.02 9.06
C PRO A 27 13.35 -3.61 7.94
N SER A 28 12.04 -3.89 8.05
CA SER A 28 11.04 -3.54 7.03
C SER A 28 10.18 -2.36 7.46
N SER A 29 10.13 -1.34 6.63
CA SER A 29 9.30 -0.17 6.88
C SER A 29 7.79 -0.45 6.77
N ASN A 30 7.39 -1.53 6.10
CA ASN A 30 5.98 -1.86 5.83
C ASN A 30 5.40 -2.94 6.76
N PHE A 31 6.21 -3.59 7.59
CA PHE A 31 5.74 -4.70 8.42
C PHE A 31 4.64 -4.29 9.42
N TRP A 32 4.90 -3.27 10.25
CA TRP A 32 3.93 -2.83 11.26
C TRP A 32 2.65 -2.25 10.66
N PRO A 33 2.70 -1.43 9.59
CA PRO A 33 1.51 -1.02 8.85
C PRO A 33 0.69 -2.20 8.31
N LEU A 34 1.35 -3.27 7.85
CA LEU A 34 0.69 -4.48 7.38
C LEU A 34 -0.02 -5.21 8.52
N VAL A 35 0.66 -5.43 9.64
CA VAL A 35 0.09 -6.06 10.85
C VAL A 35 -1.09 -5.26 11.38
N ALA A 36 -0.97 -3.92 11.45
CA ALA A 36 -2.06 -3.05 11.87
C ALA A 36 -3.29 -3.17 10.95
N ALA A 37 -3.09 -3.23 9.64
CA ALA A 37 -4.18 -3.41 8.68
C ALA A 37 -4.86 -4.77 8.83
N TRP A 38 -4.10 -5.84 9.04
CA TRP A 38 -4.66 -7.18 9.26
C TRP A 38 -5.40 -7.29 10.60
N ALA A 39 -4.88 -6.68 11.65
CA ALA A 39 -5.56 -6.59 12.95
C ALA A 39 -6.90 -5.83 12.82
N CYS A 40 -6.91 -4.71 12.09
CA CYS A 40 -8.13 -3.98 11.77
C CYS A 40 -9.11 -4.81 10.94
N GLY A 41 -8.61 -5.57 9.96
CA GLY A 41 -9.41 -6.51 9.17
C GLY A 41 -10.05 -7.61 10.04
N ALA A 42 -9.30 -8.15 11.00
CA ALA A 42 -9.82 -9.12 11.96
C ALA A 42 -10.92 -8.53 12.86
N VAL A 43 -10.76 -7.29 13.33
CA VAL A 43 -11.79 -6.56 14.10
C VAL A 43 -13.05 -6.35 13.24
N LEU A 44 -12.91 -5.93 11.99
CA LEU A 44 -14.04 -5.78 11.06
C LEU A 44 -14.78 -7.10 10.85
N ALA A 45 -14.06 -8.19 10.60
CA ALA A 45 -14.64 -9.52 10.44
C ALA A 45 -15.42 -9.94 11.69
N LEU A 46 -14.85 -9.74 12.89
CA LEU A 46 -15.51 -10.05 14.15
C LEU A 46 -16.81 -9.24 14.33
N VAL A 47 -16.77 -7.93 14.07
CA VAL A 47 -17.97 -7.08 14.19
C VAL A 47 -19.07 -7.53 13.21
N VAL A 48 -18.69 -7.83 11.95
CA VAL A 48 -19.64 -8.32 10.93
C VAL A 48 -20.26 -9.65 11.36
N VAL A 49 -19.47 -10.59 11.88
CA VAL A 49 -19.95 -11.90 12.37
C VAL A 49 -20.86 -11.71 13.59
N CYS A 50 -20.48 -10.92 14.58
CA CYS A 50 -21.30 -10.64 15.77
C CYS A 50 -22.65 -9.98 15.41
N ARG A 51 -22.62 -9.02 14.45
CA ARG A 51 -23.83 -8.39 13.93
C ARG A 51 -24.72 -9.39 13.22
N ALA A 52 -24.16 -10.19 12.34
CA ALA A 52 -24.89 -11.22 11.61
C ALA A 52 -25.51 -12.29 12.53
N TRP A 53 -24.78 -12.71 13.57
CA TRP A 53 -25.30 -13.62 14.61
C TRP A 53 -26.52 -13.07 15.33
N ARG A 54 -26.54 -11.78 15.64
CA ARG A 54 -27.68 -11.13 16.29
C ARG A 54 -28.89 -11.04 15.39
N LEU A 55 -28.66 -10.71 14.13
CA LEU A 55 -29.71 -10.51 13.15
C LEU A 55 -30.15 -11.83 12.48
N ARG A 56 -29.62 -12.97 12.89
CA ARG A 56 -29.90 -14.29 12.29
C ARG A 56 -31.36 -14.69 12.23
N ARG A 57 -32.21 -14.08 13.08
CA ARG A 57 -33.67 -14.33 13.10
C ARG A 57 -34.41 -13.60 11.98
N LEU A 58 -33.74 -12.63 11.31
CA LEU A 58 -34.32 -11.94 10.17
C LEU A 58 -34.38 -12.86 8.93
N PRO A 59 -35.35 -12.66 8.02
CA PRO A 59 -35.34 -13.33 6.73
C PRO A 59 -33.99 -13.15 6.03
N GLY A 60 -33.48 -14.18 5.35
CA GLY A 60 -32.14 -14.17 4.80
C GLY A 60 -31.81 -13.05 3.84
N ALA A 61 -32.81 -12.66 3.01
CA ALA A 61 -32.64 -11.53 2.09
C ALA A 61 -32.47 -10.19 2.84
N ALA A 62 -33.23 -9.97 3.92
CA ALA A 62 -33.14 -8.77 4.74
C ALA A 62 -31.82 -8.71 5.52
N LEU A 63 -31.37 -9.84 6.06
CA LEU A 63 -30.07 -9.94 6.75
C LEU A 63 -28.89 -9.62 5.82
N ALA A 64 -28.95 -10.11 4.57
CA ALA A 64 -27.92 -9.83 3.58
C ALA A 64 -27.89 -8.36 3.17
N ALA A 65 -29.06 -7.78 2.93
CA ALA A 65 -29.17 -6.38 2.54
C ALA A 65 -28.66 -5.46 3.65
N ASP A 66 -29.06 -5.72 4.91
CA ASP A 66 -28.60 -4.95 6.07
C ASP A 66 -27.08 -5.06 6.27
N GLY A 67 -26.51 -6.25 6.20
CA GLY A 67 -25.06 -6.47 6.35
C GLY A 67 -24.24 -5.79 5.27
N ARG A 68 -24.66 -5.89 4.00
CA ARG A 68 -23.97 -5.24 2.88
C ARG A 68 -23.99 -3.70 2.98
N VAL A 69 -25.16 -3.17 3.30
CA VAL A 69 -25.36 -1.73 3.47
C VAL A 69 -24.53 -1.20 4.64
N PHE A 70 -24.48 -1.94 5.75
CA PHE A 70 -23.64 -1.59 6.89
C PHE A 70 -22.16 -1.54 6.48
N VAL A 71 -21.62 -2.61 5.90
CA VAL A 71 -20.20 -2.68 5.49
C VAL A 71 -19.86 -1.58 4.48
N ALA A 72 -20.70 -1.35 3.47
CA ALA A 72 -20.50 -0.30 2.49
C ALA A 72 -20.47 1.11 3.11
N SER A 73 -21.36 1.36 4.09
CA SER A 73 -21.38 2.64 4.80
C SER A 73 -20.14 2.85 5.65
N GLN A 74 -19.72 1.82 6.39
CA GLN A 74 -18.51 1.88 7.22
C GLN A 74 -17.26 2.07 6.33
N LEU A 75 -17.19 1.36 5.19
CA LEU A 75 -16.11 1.53 4.24
C LEU A 75 -16.07 2.96 3.68
N ALA A 76 -17.20 3.49 3.21
CA ALA A 76 -17.25 4.83 2.63
C ALA A 76 -16.91 5.92 3.65
N VAL A 77 -17.53 5.89 4.85
CA VAL A 77 -17.26 6.91 5.88
C VAL A 77 -15.84 6.76 6.43
N GLY A 78 -15.34 5.53 6.63
CA GLY A 78 -13.98 5.28 7.09
C GLY A 78 -12.92 5.74 6.07
N LEU A 79 -13.12 5.49 4.78
CA LEU A 79 -12.25 5.99 3.71
C LEU A 79 -12.26 7.52 3.62
N LEU A 80 -13.45 8.14 3.73
CA LEU A 80 -13.56 9.59 3.74
C LEU A 80 -12.82 10.18 4.93
N LEU A 81 -13.01 9.65 6.13
CA LEU A 81 -12.30 10.08 7.34
C LEU A 81 -10.79 9.94 7.19
N ALA A 82 -10.31 8.78 6.73
CA ALA A 82 -8.90 8.53 6.48
C ALA A 82 -8.31 9.53 5.47
N ALA A 83 -9.05 9.80 4.39
CA ALA A 83 -8.60 10.71 3.35
C ALA A 83 -8.61 12.18 3.81
N LEU A 84 -9.59 12.62 4.59
CA LEU A 84 -9.61 13.97 5.15
C LEU A 84 -8.44 14.18 6.13
N LEU A 85 -8.22 13.26 7.06
CA LEU A 85 -7.10 13.32 8.00
C LEU A 85 -5.76 13.16 7.27
N GLY A 86 -5.67 12.22 6.34
CA GLY A 86 -4.48 12.05 5.49
C GLY A 86 -4.21 13.27 4.60
N GLY A 87 -5.26 13.98 4.14
CA GLY A 87 -5.14 15.24 3.42
C GLY A 87 -4.55 16.35 4.27
N VAL A 88 -5.00 16.48 5.53
CA VAL A 88 -4.41 17.43 6.50
C VAL A 88 -2.94 17.08 6.75
N VAL A 89 -2.61 15.81 7.03
CA VAL A 89 -1.23 15.35 7.21
C VAL A 89 -0.38 15.66 5.98
N GLY A 90 -0.88 15.36 4.78
CA GLY A 90 -0.16 15.64 3.54
C GLY A 90 0.10 17.12 3.29
N LEU A 91 -0.86 18.00 3.61
CA LEU A 91 -0.67 19.45 3.51
C LEU A 91 0.31 19.98 4.56
N LEU A 92 0.27 19.46 5.80
CA LEU A 92 1.29 19.79 6.82
C LEU A 92 2.68 19.42 6.33
N GLN A 93 2.85 18.20 5.77
CA GLN A 93 4.13 17.77 5.19
C GLN A 93 4.54 18.66 4.01
N TYR A 94 3.59 19.02 3.15
CA TYR A 94 3.87 19.83 1.97
C TYR A 94 4.47 21.20 2.33
N PHE A 95 3.93 21.88 3.36
CA PHE A 95 4.40 23.20 3.77
C PHE A 95 5.53 23.17 4.80
N LEU A 96 5.53 22.21 5.73
CA LEU A 96 6.46 22.18 6.86
C LEU A 96 7.57 21.12 6.72
N GLY A 97 7.41 20.15 5.81
CA GLY A 97 8.29 18.98 5.73
C GLY A 97 8.13 18.08 6.96
N ASP A 98 8.89 18.35 8.01
CA ASP A 98 8.73 17.74 9.33
C ASP A 98 7.94 18.67 10.26
N PRO A 99 6.66 18.38 10.55
CA PRO A 99 5.85 19.19 11.46
C PRO A 99 6.17 18.96 12.94
N GLY A 100 7.15 18.12 13.30
CA GLY A 100 7.51 17.81 14.69
C GLY A 100 6.47 16.98 15.43
N LEU A 101 5.59 16.29 14.73
CA LEU A 101 4.48 15.48 15.28
C LEU A 101 4.78 13.97 15.31
N ALA A 102 6.06 13.58 15.32
CA ALA A 102 6.44 12.18 15.47
C ALA A 102 5.96 11.64 16.85
N PRO A 103 5.49 10.39 16.95
CA PRO A 103 5.43 9.36 15.91
C PRO A 103 4.14 9.36 15.09
N TRP A 104 3.22 10.35 15.26
CA TRP A 104 1.88 10.36 14.67
C TRP A 104 1.88 10.78 13.18
N VAL A 105 2.83 11.64 12.81
CA VAL A 105 3.01 12.11 11.44
C VAL A 105 4.43 11.76 10.99
N GLN A 106 4.55 11.12 9.85
CA GLN A 106 5.84 10.84 9.22
C GLN A 106 6.49 12.16 8.76
N PRO A 107 7.79 12.37 8.99
CA PRO A 107 8.50 13.50 8.40
C PRO A 107 8.59 13.33 6.87
N SER A 108 8.65 14.45 6.17
CA SER A 108 8.85 14.54 4.72
C SER A 108 9.74 15.74 4.41
N GLU A 109 10.00 15.96 3.15
CA GLU A 109 10.61 17.22 2.67
C GLU A 109 9.51 18.21 2.27
N PRO A 110 9.72 19.53 2.44
CA PRO A 110 8.79 20.53 1.92
C PRO A 110 8.50 20.32 0.43
N GLY A 111 7.24 20.50 0.04
CA GLY A 111 6.79 20.20 -1.33
C GLY A 111 6.47 18.72 -1.59
N GLN A 112 6.49 17.87 -0.57
CA GLN A 112 6.20 16.44 -0.70
C GLN A 112 5.10 15.97 0.25
N ALA A 113 3.86 15.86 -0.23
CA ALA A 113 2.75 15.26 0.50
C ALA A 113 2.76 13.72 0.29
N ILE A 114 3.39 12.99 1.20
CA ILE A 114 3.49 11.53 1.17
C ILE A 114 2.52 10.84 2.15
N GLY A 115 1.94 11.60 3.07
CA GLY A 115 1.10 11.07 4.14
C GLY A 115 1.84 10.12 5.07
N ASN A 116 1.11 9.43 5.94
CA ASN A 116 1.67 8.33 6.73
C ASN A 116 1.91 7.05 5.90
N LEU A 117 1.46 7.05 4.64
CA LEU A 117 1.74 6.00 3.65
C LEU A 117 3.16 6.08 3.07
N ARG A 118 3.90 7.18 3.31
CA ARG A 118 5.31 7.39 2.98
C ARG A 118 5.62 7.36 1.47
N GLN A 119 4.58 7.51 0.64
CA GLN A 119 4.74 7.49 -0.81
C GLN A 119 3.63 8.32 -1.48
N ARG A 120 4.01 9.20 -2.43
CA ARG A 120 3.12 10.15 -3.10
C ARG A 120 1.94 9.49 -3.81
N ASN A 121 2.17 8.36 -4.53
CA ASN A 121 1.12 7.68 -5.29
C ASN A 121 0.14 6.95 -4.36
N GLN A 122 0.62 6.42 -3.22
CA GLN A 122 -0.22 5.82 -2.18
C GLN A 122 -1.15 6.88 -1.57
N GLN A 123 -0.57 8.04 -1.23
CA GLN A 123 -1.33 9.16 -0.67
C GLN A 123 -2.38 9.68 -1.68
N ALA A 124 -2.00 9.83 -2.96
CA ALA A 124 -2.94 10.23 -4.02
C ALA A 124 -4.10 9.23 -4.16
N SER A 125 -3.83 7.93 -4.06
CA SER A 125 -4.87 6.90 -4.12
C SER A 125 -5.79 6.92 -2.90
N LEU A 126 -5.28 7.23 -1.70
CA LEU A 126 -6.12 7.48 -0.53
C LEU A 126 -7.06 8.68 -0.77
N MET A 127 -6.53 9.78 -1.32
CA MET A 127 -7.36 10.96 -1.67
C MET A 127 -8.45 10.58 -2.67
N SER A 128 -8.12 9.83 -3.71
CA SER A 128 -9.06 9.36 -4.73
C SER A 128 -10.14 8.43 -4.14
N LEU A 129 -9.76 7.51 -3.25
CA LEU A 129 -10.72 6.66 -2.53
C LEU A 129 -11.64 7.50 -1.62
N GLY A 130 -11.11 8.55 -0.98
CA GLY A 130 -11.90 9.50 -0.19
C GLY A 130 -12.89 10.30 -1.03
N VAL A 131 -12.47 10.80 -2.19
CA VAL A 131 -13.37 11.47 -3.16
C VAL A 131 -14.44 10.51 -3.64
N TRP A 132 -14.09 9.28 -4.02
CA TRP A 132 -15.03 8.26 -4.45
C TRP A 132 -16.09 7.95 -3.37
N ALA A 133 -15.64 7.80 -2.13
CA ALA A 133 -16.51 7.60 -0.97
C ALA A 133 -17.44 8.79 -0.72
N LEU A 134 -16.92 10.02 -0.81
CA LEU A 134 -17.71 11.25 -0.68
C LEU A 134 -18.82 11.33 -1.72
N LEU A 135 -18.49 11.11 -2.99
CA LEU A 135 -19.46 11.13 -4.09
C LEU A 135 -20.53 10.04 -3.93
N TRP A 136 -20.13 8.84 -3.51
CA TRP A 136 -21.09 7.77 -3.20
C TRP A 136 -22.03 8.15 -2.05
N LEU A 137 -21.51 8.74 -0.96
CA LEU A 137 -22.34 9.22 0.16
C LEU A 137 -23.34 10.29 -0.29
N VAL A 138 -22.94 11.21 -1.16
CA VAL A 138 -23.84 12.22 -1.74
C VAL A 138 -24.97 11.57 -2.53
N VAL A 139 -24.67 10.58 -3.38
CA VAL A 139 -25.69 9.81 -4.12
C VAL A 139 -26.66 9.14 -3.15
N GLN A 140 -26.16 8.54 -2.07
CA GLN A 140 -27.00 7.92 -1.05
C GLN A 140 -27.88 8.94 -0.31
N MET A 141 -27.39 10.13 -0.04
CA MET A 141 -28.16 11.22 0.59
C MET A 141 -29.28 11.73 -0.34
N GLN A 142 -28.99 11.91 -1.63
CA GLN A 142 -30.00 12.32 -2.61
C GLN A 142 -31.15 11.30 -2.76
N ALA A 143 -30.78 10.01 -2.87
CA ALA A 143 -31.77 8.94 -2.95
C ALA A 143 -32.73 8.92 -1.75
N ARG A 144 -32.29 9.45 -0.62
CA ARG A 144 -33.10 9.58 0.61
C ARG A 144 -34.10 10.73 0.56
N MET A 145 -33.58 11.92 0.20
CA MET A 145 -34.43 13.11 0.13
C MET A 145 -35.57 12.92 -0.90
N GLY A 146 -35.30 12.14 -1.96
CA GLY A 146 -36.32 11.73 -2.92
C GLY A 146 -37.34 10.71 -2.37
N ALA A 147 -36.93 9.87 -1.40
CA ALA A 147 -37.80 8.85 -0.80
C ALA A 147 -38.63 9.35 0.38
N GLU A 148 -38.21 10.39 1.08
CA GLU A 148 -38.96 11.00 2.19
C GLU A 148 -40.19 11.79 1.72
N SER A 149 -40.25 12.15 0.45
CA SER A 149 -41.49 12.64 -0.20
C SER A 149 -42.54 11.55 -0.43
N GLY A 150 -42.28 10.28 -0.14
CA GLY A 150 -43.18 9.14 -0.26
C GLY A 150 -42.65 7.86 0.36
N ALA A 151 -42.99 7.63 1.64
CA ALA A 151 -42.95 6.39 2.42
C ALA A 151 -41.63 5.57 2.52
N SER A 152 -41.21 5.32 3.77
CA SER A 152 -40.29 4.33 4.34
C SER A 152 -38.77 4.48 4.06
N ALA A 153 -38.08 5.11 5.02
CA ALA A 153 -36.60 5.16 5.09
C ALA A 153 -35.94 3.77 5.20
N THR A 154 -34.94 3.50 4.35
CA THR A 154 -34.13 2.24 4.43
C THR A 154 -33.23 2.19 5.66
N PRO A 155 -32.75 1.00 6.13
CA PRO A 155 -31.84 0.87 7.27
C PRO A 155 -30.54 1.69 7.15
N LEU A 156 -30.02 1.84 5.92
CA LEU A 156 -28.86 2.71 5.63
C LEU A 156 -29.16 4.16 5.97
N GLN A 157 -30.36 4.56 5.66
CA GLN A 157 -30.88 5.89 5.91
C GLN A 157 -30.89 6.22 7.39
N ARG A 158 -31.28 5.31 8.24
CA ARG A 158 -31.28 5.48 9.70
C ARG A 158 -29.88 5.46 10.32
N ALA A 159 -28.98 4.65 9.78
CA ALA A 159 -27.62 4.48 10.32
C ALA A 159 -26.71 5.70 10.09
N LEU A 160 -26.87 6.41 8.97
CA LEU A 160 -26.03 7.57 8.63
C LEU A 160 -26.51 8.89 9.27
N LEU A 161 -27.79 9.05 9.56
CA LEU A 161 -28.35 10.31 10.07
C LEU A 161 -28.58 10.34 11.58
N GLY A 162 -28.20 9.29 12.34
CA GLY A 162 -28.29 9.26 13.80
C GLY A 162 -29.53 9.98 14.32
N GLY A 163 -30.65 9.29 14.39
CA GLY A 163 -31.89 9.72 15.07
C GLY A 163 -32.14 11.22 15.28
N GLY A 164 -32.86 11.86 14.40
CA GLY A 164 -33.80 12.88 14.88
C GLY A 164 -33.48 14.36 14.68
N ARG A 165 -32.30 14.79 14.24
CA ARG A 165 -32.05 16.21 13.88
C ARG A 165 -31.50 16.33 12.47
N ALA A 166 -32.29 16.86 11.55
CA ALA A 166 -31.82 17.25 10.21
C ALA A 166 -30.87 18.45 10.36
N TRP A 167 -29.62 18.29 9.90
CA TRP A 167 -28.69 19.40 9.80
C TRP A 167 -29.22 20.43 8.79
N PRO A 168 -29.03 21.74 9.01
CA PRO A 168 -29.40 22.74 8.04
C PRO A 168 -28.74 22.47 6.68
N SER A 169 -29.48 22.55 5.59
CA SER A 169 -28.98 22.23 4.24
C SER A 169 -27.73 23.04 3.85
N TRP A 170 -27.64 24.30 4.30
CA TRP A 170 -26.46 25.14 4.05
C TRP A 170 -25.20 24.61 4.75
N LEU A 171 -25.33 24.05 5.97
CA LEU A 171 -24.19 23.47 6.69
C LEU A 171 -23.69 22.19 6.02
N VAL A 172 -24.60 21.33 5.56
CA VAL A 172 -24.26 20.14 4.78
C VAL A 172 -23.55 20.54 3.49
N GLY A 173 -24.03 21.58 2.80
CA GLY A 173 -23.37 22.13 1.62
C GLY A 173 -21.97 22.66 1.90
N LEU A 174 -21.80 23.40 3.00
CA LEU A 174 -20.51 23.94 3.42
C LEU A 174 -19.49 22.81 3.73
N LEU A 175 -19.91 21.81 4.50
CA LEU A 175 -19.07 20.65 4.84
C LEU A 175 -18.67 19.84 3.58
N LEU A 176 -19.58 19.72 2.63
CA LEU A 176 -19.31 19.05 1.34
C LEU A 176 -18.25 19.80 0.53
N VAL A 177 -18.41 21.13 0.40
CA VAL A 177 -17.44 21.98 -0.30
C VAL A 177 -16.09 21.95 0.38
N TRP A 178 -16.05 22.07 1.71
CA TRP A 178 -14.83 21.98 2.50
C TRP A 178 -14.12 20.63 2.30
N ALA A 179 -14.86 19.52 2.43
CA ALA A 179 -14.29 18.18 2.26
C ALA A 179 -13.74 17.98 0.85
N LEU A 180 -14.48 18.40 -0.17
CA LEU A 180 -14.05 18.28 -1.56
C LEU A 180 -12.80 19.12 -1.84
N THR A 181 -12.74 20.35 -1.30
CA THR A 181 -11.58 21.25 -1.45
C THR A 181 -10.35 20.67 -0.76
N LEU A 182 -10.49 20.15 0.47
CA LEU A 182 -9.39 19.53 1.20
C LEU A 182 -8.85 18.28 0.47
N LEU A 183 -9.75 17.42 -0.03
CA LEU A 183 -9.36 16.23 -0.78
C LEU A 183 -8.67 16.58 -2.11
N ALA A 184 -9.17 17.59 -2.82
CA ALA A 184 -8.60 18.07 -4.07
C ALA A 184 -7.21 18.70 -3.84
N ALA A 185 -7.07 19.57 -2.83
CA ALA A 185 -5.79 20.18 -2.47
C ALA A 185 -4.78 19.12 -1.95
N GLY A 186 -5.21 18.20 -1.09
CA GLY A 186 -4.38 17.10 -0.61
C GLY A 186 -3.91 16.17 -1.74
N SER A 187 -4.78 15.91 -2.73
CA SER A 187 -4.42 15.16 -3.93
C SER A 187 -3.41 15.93 -4.79
N ALA A 188 -3.60 17.23 -5.01
CA ALA A 188 -2.70 18.08 -5.79
C ALA A 188 -1.31 18.21 -5.13
N ALA A 189 -1.26 18.33 -3.79
CA ALA A 189 -0.02 18.41 -3.03
C ALA A 189 0.87 17.16 -3.18
N THR A 190 0.30 16.00 -3.56
CA THR A 190 1.09 14.80 -3.87
C THR A 190 1.89 14.93 -5.16
N ALA A 191 1.51 15.83 -6.06
CA ALA A 191 2.02 15.96 -7.42
C ALA A 191 2.09 14.61 -8.19
N SER A 192 1.13 13.70 -7.90
CA SER A 192 1.08 12.34 -8.45
C SER A 192 0.34 12.29 -9.79
N ARG A 193 1.02 11.76 -10.83
CA ARG A 193 0.39 11.49 -12.14
C ARG A 193 -0.68 10.39 -12.03
N THR A 194 -0.46 9.41 -11.16
CA THR A 194 -1.45 8.37 -10.86
C THR A 194 -2.72 8.98 -10.28
N GLY A 195 -2.58 9.97 -9.37
CA GLY A 195 -3.71 10.72 -8.83
C GLY A 195 -4.50 11.46 -9.91
N ALA A 196 -3.82 12.13 -10.85
CA ALA A 196 -4.48 12.78 -12.00
C ALA A 196 -5.28 11.79 -12.86
N ALA A 197 -4.69 10.63 -13.16
CA ALA A 197 -5.37 9.57 -13.92
C ALA A 197 -6.58 9.00 -13.15
N GLN A 198 -6.50 8.89 -11.82
CA GLN A 198 -7.61 8.44 -10.98
C GLN A 198 -8.77 9.45 -10.96
N TRP A 199 -8.52 10.76 -11.01
CA TRP A 199 -9.58 11.76 -11.16
C TRP A 199 -10.36 11.58 -12.46
N LEU A 200 -9.67 11.35 -13.58
CA LEU A 200 -10.28 11.07 -14.86
C LEU A 200 -11.07 9.75 -14.84
N LEU A 201 -10.51 8.70 -14.22
CA LEU A 201 -11.19 7.42 -14.04
C LEU A 201 -12.49 7.57 -13.25
N MET A 202 -12.49 8.32 -12.14
CA MET A 202 -13.69 8.54 -11.33
C MET A 202 -14.80 9.25 -12.13
N ILE A 203 -14.46 10.27 -12.90
CA ILE A 203 -15.42 10.95 -13.79
C ILE A 203 -15.97 9.97 -14.83
N ALA A 204 -15.11 9.19 -15.47
CA ALA A 204 -15.52 8.19 -16.46
C ALA A 204 -16.50 7.17 -15.86
N LEU A 205 -16.25 6.67 -14.64
CA LEU A 205 -17.14 5.75 -13.93
C LEU A 205 -18.48 6.40 -13.59
N LEU A 206 -18.50 7.66 -13.15
CA LEU A 206 -19.74 8.38 -12.86
C LEU A 206 -20.56 8.65 -14.12
N VAL A 207 -19.91 8.97 -15.24
CA VAL A 207 -20.57 9.12 -16.55
C VAL A 207 -21.11 7.78 -17.04
N LEU A 208 -20.36 6.69 -16.86
CA LEU A 208 -20.80 5.33 -17.18
C LEU A 208 -22.06 4.94 -16.39
N TRP A 209 -22.12 5.30 -15.11
CA TRP A 209 -23.24 5.01 -14.21
C TRP A 209 -24.19 6.21 -14.01
N ARG A 210 -24.21 7.16 -14.95
CA ARG A 210 -25.01 8.41 -14.84
C ARG A 210 -26.48 8.20 -14.51
N GLY A 211 -27.07 7.06 -14.91
CA GLY A 211 -28.47 6.70 -14.62
C GLY A 211 -28.73 6.46 -13.13
N THR A 212 -27.72 6.08 -12.36
CA THR A 212 -27.81 5.77 -10.92
C THR A 212 -27.06 6.78 -10.07
N SER A 213 -25.95 7.34 -10.56
CA SER A 213 -25.13 8.31 -9.82
C SER A 213 -25.74 9.72 -9.76
N GLY A 214 -26.60 10.06 -10.74
CA GLY A 214 -27.22 11.36 -10.83
C GLY A 214 -26.27 12.48 -11.32
N ARG A 215 -26.88 13.60 -11.75
CA ARG A 215 -26.14 14.74 -12.31
C ARG A 215 -25.28 15.47 -11.27
N LEU A 216 -25.72 15.49 -10.00
CA LEU A 216 -24.99 16.19 -8.93
C LEU A 216 -23.62 15.54 -8.65
N ALA A 217 -23.55 14.21 -8.58
CA ALA A 217 -22.28 13.53 -8.34
C ALA A 217 -21.26 13.80 -9.48
N VAL A 218 -21.73 13.79 -10.73
CA VAL A 218 -20.89 14.15 -11.88
C VAL A 218 -20.44 15.62 -11.78
N GLY A 219 -21.36 16.54 -11.48
CA GLY A 219 -21.04 17.95 -11.29
C GLY A 219 -20.02 18.19 -10.18
N LEU A 220 -20.17 17.53 -9.03
CA LEU A 220 -19.20 17.60 -7.92
C LEU A 220 -17.84 17.01 -8.30
N ALA A 221 -17.81 15.94 -9.07
CA ALA A 221 -16.54 15.37 -9.55
C ALA A 221 -15.81 16.33 -10.50
N VAL A 222 -16.55 17.03 -11.39
CA VAL A 222 -15.98 18.06 -12.28
C VAL A 222 -15.48 19.27 -11.47
N ILE A 223 -16.27 19.73 -10.50
CA ILE A 223 -15.84 20.80 -9.57
C ILE A 223 -14.58 20.36 -8.80
N GLY A 224 -14.57 19.14 -8.29
CA GLY A 224 -13.40 18.57 -7.59
C GLY A 224 -12.15 18.52 -8.48
N LEU A 225 -12.29 18.11 -9.74
CA LEU A 225 -11.18 18.14 -10.71
C LEU A 225 -10.71 19.58 -10.98
N SER A 226 -11.64 20.56 -11.07
CA SER A 226 -11.27 21.96 -11.23
C SER A 226 -10.52 22.50 -10.01
N LEU A 227 -10.97 22.14 -8.79
CA LEU A 227 -10.27 22.48 -7.54
C LEU A 227 -8.90 21.79 -7.46
N TYR A 228 -8.78 20.54 -7.90
CA TYR A 228 -7.51 19.82 -8.00
C TYR A 228 -6.54 20.54 -8.97
N ALA A 229 -7.02 20.95 -10.15
CA ALA A 229 -6.23 21.67 -11.11
C ALA A 229 -5.79 23.04 -10.54
N LEU A 230 -6.70 23.79 -9.94
CA LEU A 230 -6.41 25.07 -9.30
C LEU A 230 -5.37 24.92 -8.19
N ALA A 231 -5.54 23.95 -7.30
CA ALA A 231 -4.58 23.67 -6.24
C ALA A 231 -3.22 23.23 -6.81
N GLY A 232 -3.20 22.40 -7.86
CA GLY A 232 -1.97 21.99 -8.54
C GLY A 232 -1.18 23.15 -9.16
N TRP A 233 -1.88 24.22 -9.53
CA TRP A 233 -1.26 25.45 -10.03
C TRP A 233 -0.82 26.38 -8.88
N MET A 234 -1.64 26.53 -7.83
CA MET A 234 -1.40 27.49 -6.74
C MET A 234 -0.38 26.99 -5.71
N LEU A 235 -0.41 25.71 -5.34
CA LEU A 235 0.39 25.17 -4.24
C LEU A 235 1.90 25.38 -4.39
N PRO A 236 2.53 25.21 -5.57
CA PRO A 236 3.97 25.48 -5.73
C PRO A 236 4.32 26.96 -5.48
N ALA A 237 3.48 27.90 -5.94
CA ALA A 237 3.70 29.34 -5.71
C ALA A 237 3.55 29.68 -4.22
N LEU A 238 2.50 29.16 -3.57
CA LEU A 238 2.28 29.37 -2.12
C LEU A 238 3.41 28.78 -1.27
N LEU A 239 3.97 27.64 -1.68
CA LEU A 239 5.12 27.03 -0.99
C LEU A 239 6.33 27.93 -1.10
N LEU A 240 6.63 28.41 -2.32
CA LEU A 240 7.75 29.31 -2.54
C LEU A 240 7.62 30.60 -1.72
N ASP A 241 6.45 31.23 -1.74
CA ASP A 241 6.19 32.48 -1.01
C ASP A 241 6.29 32.30 0.51
N TRP A 242 5.87 31.17 1.05
CA TRP A 242 5.85 30.93 2.50
C TRP A 242 7.16 30.40 3.06
N THR A 243 7.86 29.56 2.31
CA THR A 243 8.98 28.78 2.84
C THR A 243 10.30 29.02 2.09
N GLY A 244 10.24 29.66 0.92
CA GLY A 244 11.38 29.79 0.02
C GLY A 244 11.77 28.50 -0.73
N PHE A 245 11.06 27.39 -0.51
CA PHE A 245 11.33 26.12 -1.20
C PHE A 245 10.60 26.06 -2.55
N THR A 246 11.29 25.55 -3.55
CA THR A 246 10.72 25.27 -4.87
C THR A 246 10.38 23.78 -5.00
N THR A 247 9.25 23.47 -5.63
CA THR A 247 8.85 22.09 -5.96
C THR A 247 8.17 22.04 -7.32
N ASP A 248 8.36 20.93 -8.03
CA ASP A 248 7.61 20.66 -9.24
C ASP A 248 6.17 20.25 -8.90
N GLY A 249 5.22 21.11 -9.24
CA GLY A 249 3.81 20.80 -9.17
C GLY A 249 3.40 19.71 -10.16
N VAL A 250 2.16 19.23 -10.05
CA VAL A 250 1.63 18.16 -10.92
C VAL A 250 1.74 18.51 -12.41
N PHE A 251 1.51 19.78 -12.80
CA PHE A 251 1.59 20.21 -14.20
C PHE A 251 3.02 20.24 -14.72
N ALA A 252 3.98 20.74 -13.94
CA ALA A 252 5.40 20.69 -14.29
C ALA A 252 5.83 19.23 -14.49
N ARG A 253 5.44 18.34 -13.59
CA ARG A 253 5.75 16.90 -13.70
C ARG A 253 5.00 16.19 -14.83
N LEU A 254 3.85 16.67 -15.27
CA LEU A 254 3.18 16.15 -16.48
C LEU A 254 3.85 16.65 -17.77
N ALA A 255 4.39 17.88 -17.74
CA ALA A 255 4.98 18.52 -18.91
C ALA A 255 6.47 18.23 -19.10
N SER A 256 7.23 18.05 -18.01
CA SER A 256 8.70 18.20 -18.02
C SER A 256 9.48 16.91 -17.97
N ASP A 257 8.89 15.68 -17.97
CA ASP A 257 9.74 14.59 -17.55
C ASP A 257 9.95 13.41 -18.49
N PRO A 258 11.02 13.48 -19.28
CA PRO A 258 11.70 12.29 -19.78
C PRO A 258 12.34 11.43 -18.67
N GLN A 259 12.83 12.01 -17.55
CA GLN A 259 13.60 11.25 -16.56
C GLN A 259 12.73 10.29 -15.71
N SER A 260 11.56 10.69 -15.22
CA SER A 260 10.72 9.74 -14.49
C SER A 260 9.93 8.81 -15.41
N MET A 261 9.59 9.23 -16.62
CA MET A 261 9.11 8.31 -17.66
C MET A 261 10.28 7.47 -18.21
N GLY A 262 11.48 8.04 -18.34
CA GLY A 262 12.70 7.35 -18.71
C GLY A 262 13.04 6.24 -17.71
N SER A 263 13.02 6.53 -16.42
CA SER A 263 13.31 5.52 -15.39
C SER A 263 12.30 4.36 -15.39
N ARG A 264 10.99 4.60 -15.61
CA ARG A 264 10.02 3.51 -15.79
C ARG A 264 10.19 2.78 -17.11
N ARG A 265 10.55 3.47 -18.17
CA ARG A 265 10.86 2.84 -19.46
C ARG A 265 12.07 1.91 -19.34
N GLU A 266 13.13 2.37 -18.69
CA GLU A 266 14.33 1.56 -18.40
C GLU A 266 13.96 0.37 -17.50
N LEU A 267 13.23 0.63 -16.40
CA LEU A 267 12.76 -0.41 -15.50
C LEU A 267 11.98 -1.50 -16.25
N TRP A 268 10.97 -1.11 -17.02
CA TRP A 268 10.15 -2.09 -17.76
C TRP A 268 10.93 -2.77 -18.89
N ALA A 269 11.87 -2.07 -19.55
CA ALA A 269 12.76 -2.70 -20.53
C ALA A 269 13.63 -3.78 -19.87
N ASN A 270 14.19 -3.50 -18.69
CA ASN A 270 14.94 -4.49 -17.92
C ASN A 270 14.06 -5.68 -17.50
N VAL A 271 12.85 -5.42 -16.97
CA VAL A 271 11.90 -6.48 -16.59
C VAL A 271 11.52 -7.35 -17.78
N LEU A 272 11.21 -6.76 -18.93
CA LEU A 272 10.89 -7.51 -20.16
C LEU A 272 12.08 -8.36 -20.63
N TYR A 273 13.30 -7.86 -20.51
CA TYR A 273 14.50 -8.61 -20.81
C TYR A 273 14.68 -9.81 -19.86
N LEU A 274 14.41 -9.64 -18.57
CA LEU A 274 14.42 -10.72 -17.58
C LEU A 274 13.33 -11.78 -17.86
N ILE A 275 12.12 -11.35 -18.23
CA ILE A 275 11.04 -12.26 -18.65
C ILE A 275 11.47 -13.10 -19.86
N ALA A 276 12.12 -12.47 -20.84
CA ALA A 276 12.57 -13.18 -22.03
C ALA A 276 13.64 -14.25 -21.74
N GLN A 277 14.40 -14.12 -20.65
CA GLN A 277 15.39 -15.14 -20.23
C GLN A 277 14.73 -16.37 -19.58
N LYS A 278 13.66 -16.16 -18.79
CA LYS A 278 12.93 -17.25 -18.10
C LYS A 278 11.41 -17.13 -18.31
N PRO A 279 10.89 -17.25 -19.53
CA PRO A 279 9.50 -16.94 -19.84
C PRO A 279 8.50 -17.93 -19.22
N TRP A 280 8.89 -19.17 -18.98
CA TRP A 280 7.97 -20.22 -18.55
C TRP A 280 7.82 -20.33 -17.04
N THR A 281 8.89 -20.22 -16.30
CA THR A 281 8.94 -20.42 -14.84
C THR A 281 9.10 -19.13 -14.06
N GLY A 282 9.54 -18.05 -14.73
CA GLY A 282 10.01 -16.85 -14.06
C GLY A 282 11.33 -17.06 -13.32
N TRP A 283 11.72 -16.08 -12.55
CA TRP A 283 12.95 -16.11 -11.75
C TRP A 283 12.76 -16.72 -10.36
N GLY A 284 11.56 -16.71 -9.84
CA GLY A 284 11.15 -17.08 -8.49
C GLY A 284 10.43 -15.94 -7.80
N TRP A 285 9.58 -16.25 -6.83
CA TRP A 285 8.88 -15.24 -6.03
C TRP A 285 9.88 -14.52 -5.12
N GLY A 286 9.95 -13.17 -5.25
CA GLY A 286 10.89 -12.34 -4.50
C GLY A 286 12.31 -12.32 -5.06
N GLU A 287 12.55 -12.86 -6.27
CA GLU A 287 13.88 -12.97 -6.87
C GLU A 287 14.16 -11.88 -7.93
N LEU A 288 13.31 -10.86 -8.04
CA LEU A 288 13.48 -9.83 -9.05
C LEU A 288 14.75 -9.00 -8.83
N ASP A 289 15.09 -8.68 -7.60
CA ASP A 289 16.29 -7.93 -7.22
C ASP A 289 17.57 -8.73 -7.51
N TYR A 290 17.59 -10.03 -7.17
CA TYR A 290 18.67 -10.93 -7.56
C TYR A 290 18.79 -11.06 -9.08
N ALA A 291 17.68 -11.30 -9.77
CA ALA A 291 17.66 -11.40 -11.23
C ALA A 291 18.20 -10.14 -11.90
N HIS A 292 17.81 -8.98 -11.39
CA HIS A 292 18.27 -7.69 -11.86
C HIS A 292 19.77 -7.49 -11.57
N TYR A 293 20.27 -7.88 -10.39
CA TYR A 293 21.68 -7.77 -10.05
C TYR A 293 22.56 -8.68 -10.93
N ILE A 294 22.17 -9.96 -11.06
CA ILE A 294 23.01 -10.95 -11.77
C ILE A 294 23.04 -10.75 -13.29
N THR A 295 22.09 -10.02 -13.85
CA THR A 295 21.96 -9.82 -15.29
C THR A 295 22.74 -8.60 -15.76
N LEU A 296 23.52 -8.77 -16.84
CA LEU A 296 24.14 -7.67 -17.59
C LEU A 296 23.22 -7.34 -18.77
N PHE A 297 22.60 -6.18 -18.72
CA PHE A 297 21.67 -5.73 -19.74
C PHE A 297 22.40 -5.20 -20.98
N PRO A 298 21.86 -5.41 -22.19
CA PRO A 298 22.46 -4.90 -23.43
C PRO A 298 22.25 -3.38 -23.63
N GLY A 299 21.35 -2.76 -22.86
CA GLY A 299 21.04 -1.34 -22.89
C GLY A 299 21.18 -0.71 -21.51
N ASP A 300 20.45 0.40 -21.31
CA ASP A 300 20.47 1.13 -20.04
C ASP A 300 19.93 0.25 -18.91
N ARG A 301 20.63 0.31 -17.78
CA ARG A 301 20.24 -0.39 -16.56
C ARG A 301 19.53 0.58 -15.63
N PHE A 302 18.39 0.15 -15.09
CA PHE A 302 17.74 0.86 -14.00
C PHE A 302 18.67 0.92 -12.77
N SER A 303 18.90 2.13 -12.26
CA SER A 303 20.02 2.41 -11.35
C SER A 303 19.76 2.09 -9.88
N VAL A 304 18.53 1.72 -9.52
CA VAL A 304 18.12 1.43 -8.14
C VAL A 304 17.91 -0.07 -7.97
N LEU A 305 18.02 -0.58 -6.74
CA LEU A 305 17.64 -1.96 -6.41
C LEU A 305 16.18 -2.18 -6.81
N LEU A 306 15.96 -3.21 -7.64
CA LEU A 306 14.67 -3.48 -8.27
C LEU A 306 13.98 -4.66 -7.59
N ASP A 307 13.25 -4.39 -6.53
CA ASP A 307 12.44 -5.37 -5.77
C ASP A 307 11.00 -5.53 -6.31
N ASN A 308 10.55 -4.61 -7.15
CA ASN A 308 9.21 -4.64 -7.76
C ASN A 308 9.19 -4.05 -9.17
N ALA A 309 8.44 -4.67 -10.08
CA ALA A 309 8.32 -4.19 -11.46
C ALA A 309 7.45 -2.93 -11.61
N HIS A 310 6.84 -2.41 -10.55
CA HIS A 310 5.90 -1.28 -10.56
C HIS A 310 4.75 -1.42 -11.58
N ASN A 311 4.41 -2.67 -11.89
CA ASN A 311 3.30 -3.06 -12.77
C ASN A 311 2.96 -4.51 -12.43
N LEU A 312 1.77 -4.75 -11.90
CA LEU A 312 1.39 -6.07 -11.38
C LEU A 312 1.48 -7.20 -12.41
N PRO A 313 0.97 -7.06 -13.66
CA PRO A 313 1.15 -8.08 -14.71
C PRO A 313 2.62 -8.40 -14.99
N LEU A 314 3.48 -7.38 -15.13
CA LEU A 314 4.90 -7.59 -15.40
C LEU A 314 5.62 -8.23 -14.21
N HIS A 315 5.25 -7.85 -12.98
CA HIS A 315 5.81 -8.43 -11.77
C HIS A 315 5.47 -9.93 -11.65
N LEU A 316 4.21 -10.30 -11.88
CA LEU A 316 3.82 -11.71 -11.93
C LEU A 316 4.54 -12.47 -13.05
N ALA A 317 4.76 -11.85 -14.20
CA ALA A 317 5.43 -12.49 -15.33
C ALA A 317 6.92 -12.71 -15.09
N VAL A 318 7.62 -11.77 -14.46
CA VAL A 318 9.05 -11.91 -14.20
C VAL A 318 9.34 -12.92 -13.09
N GLU A 319 8.49 -12.96 -12.06
CA GLU A 319 8.69 -13.85 -10.91
C GLU A 319 8.12 -15.25 -11.11
N LEU A 320 6.90 -15.37 -11.68
CA LEU A 320 6.17 -16.64 -11.80
C LEU A 320 6.07 -17.18 -13.23
N GLY A 321 6.57 -16.42 -14.21
CA GLY A 321 6.51 -16.76 -15.63
C GLY A 321 5.20 -16.34 -16.31
N LEU A 322 5.26 -16.29 -17.64
CA LEU A 322 4.13 -15.89 -18.49
C LEU A 322 2.87 -16.76 -18.31
N PRO A 323 2.95 -18.10 -18.14
CA PRO A 323 1.75 -18.91 -17.97
C PRO A 323 0.95 -18.54 -16.71
N VAL A 324 1.63 -18.38 -15.57
CA VAL A 324 0.97 -18.03 -14.30
C VAL A 324 0.41 -16.60 -14.38
N ALA A 325 1.18 -15.66 -14.90
CA ALA A 325 0.73 -14.29 -15.11
C ALA A 325 -0.48 -14.21 -16.04
N ALA A 326 -0.48 -14.97 -17.16
CA ALA A 326 -1.60 -15.02 -18.09
C ALA A 326 -2.87 -15.61 -17.47
N VAL A 327 -2.74 -16.69 -16.68
CA VAL A 327 -3.88 -17.28 -15.95
C VAL A 327 -4.43 -16.29 -14.91
N ALA A 328 -3.58 -15.68 -14.09
CA ALA A 328 -4.00 -14.74 -13.06
C ALA A 328 -4.67 -13.49 -13.66
N CYS A 329 -4.02 -12.84 -14.62
CA CYS A 329 -4.57 -11.67 -15.29
C CYS A 329 -5.82 -12.02 -16.11
N GLY A 330 -5.80 -13.14 -16.84
CA GLY A 330 -6.93 -13.65 -17.61
C GLY A 330 -8.14 -13.96 -16.73
N ALA A 331 -7.94 -14.54 -15.55
CA ALA A 331 -9.00 -14.79 -14.58
C ALA A 331 -9.65 -13.48 -14.09
N VAL A 332 -8.84 -12.46 -13.79
CA VAL A 332 -9.36 -11.13 -13.40
C VAL A 332 -10.16 -10.50 -14.54
N VAL A 333 -9.63 -10.51 -15.76
CA VAL A 333 -10.33 -10.00 -16.94
C VAL A 333 -11.64 -10.76 -17.20
N ALA A 334 -11.59 -12.09 -17.17
CA ALA A 334 -12.77 -12.93 -17.35
C ALA A 334 -13.84 -12.68 -16.27
N TRP A 335 -13.40 -12.48 -15.02
CA TRP A 335 -14.31 -12.12 -13.92
C TRP A 335 -14.96 -10.74 -14.14
N VAL A 336 -14.21 -9.72 -14.52
CA VAL A 336 -14.71 -8.37 -14.82
C VAL A 336 -15.70 -8.41 -15.99
N VAL A 337 -15.35 -9.12 -17.09
CA VAL A 337 -16.22 -9.26 -18.26
C VAL A 337 -17.52 -9.96 -17.91
N ARG A 338 -17.48 -11.04 -17.11
CA ARG A 338 -18.69 -11.73 -16.64
C ARG A 338 -19.53 -10.91 -15.68
N ALA A 339 -18.90 -10.17 -14.78
CA ALA A 339 -19.57 -9.33 -13.79
C ALA A 339 -20.23 -8.09 -14.41
N ARG A 340 -19.76 -7.65 -15.60
CA ARG A 340 -20.29 -6.50 -16.36
C ARG A 340 -20.46 -5.24 -15.52
N PRO A 341 -19.39 -4.73 -14.85
CA PRO A 341 -19.50 -3.55 -13.99
C PRO A 341 -20.07 -2.32 -14.70
N TRP A 342 -19.93 -2.22 -16.02
CA TRP A 342 -20.51 -1.13 -16.82
C TRP A 342 -22.05 -1.12 -16.86
N GLN A 343 -22.70 -2.23 -16.49
CA GLN A 343 -24.16 -2.35 -16.38
C GLN A 343 -24.63 -2.36 -14.91
N GLU A 344 -23.74 -2.04 -13.96
CA GLU A 344 -24.07 -2.12 -12.55
C GLU A 344 -25.04 -1.00 -12.12
N THR A 345 -26.12 -1.38 -11.46
CA THR A 345 -27.16 -0.46 -10.96
C THR A 345 -27.22 -0.41 -9.42
N ASP A 346 -26.63 -1.38 -8.73
CA ASP A 346 -26.58 -1.43 -7.28
C ASP A 346 -25.48 -0.48 -6.76
N ALA A 347 -25.88 0.56 -6.05
CA ALA A 347 -24.96 1.58 -5.55
C ALA A 347 -23.86 1.03 -4.62
N VAL A 348 -24.15 -0.01 -3.81
CA VAL A 348 -23.14 -0.68 -2.97
C VAL A 348 -22.08 -1.35 -3.83
N ARG A 349 -22.49 -1.97 -4.92
CA ARG A 349 -21.57 -2.61 -5.86
C ARG A 349 -20.78 -1.60 -6.68
N GLN A 350 -21.39 -0.45 -7.01
CA GLN A 350 -20.68 0.66 -7.66
C GLN A 350 -19.57 1.24 -6.76
N LEU A 351 -19.82 1.38 -5.43
CA LEU A 351 -18.76 1.74 -4.48
C LEU A 351 -17.59 0.77 -4.56
N ALA A 352 -17.88 -0.52 -4.53
CA ALA A 352 -16.87 -1.58 -4.55
C ALA A 352 -16.09 -1.61 -5.88
N TRP A 353 -16.79 -1.53 -7.02
CA TRP A 353 -16.17 -1.50 -8.34
C TRP A 353 -15.28 -0.26 -8.54
N GLY A 354 -15.72 0.91 -8.06
CA GLY A 354 -14.92 2.13 -8.15
C GLY A 354 -13.66 2.05 -7.29
N ALA A 355 -13.76 1.52 -6.06
CA ALA A 355 -12.58 1.29 -5.22
C ALA A 355 -11.58 0.32 -5.87
N LEU A 356 -12.07 -0.80 -6.43
CA LEU A 356 -11.22 -1.76 -7.16
C LEU A 356 -10.61 -1.16 -8.42
N ALA A 357 -11.34 -0.31 -9.14
CA ALA A 357 -10.83 0.36 -10.34
C ALA A 357 -9.70 1.35 -9.99
N ILE A 358 -9.85 2.12 -8.90
CA ILE A 358 -8.81 3.04 -8.40
C ILE A 358 -7.54 2.26 -8.00
N ILE A 359 -7.67 1.18 -7.23
CA ILE A 359 -6.56 0.34 -6.82
C ILE A 359 -5.97 -0.41 -8.02
N GLY A 360 -6.80 -0.90 -8.93
CA GLY A 360 -6.37 -1.57 -10.16
C GLY A 360 -5.55 -0.66 -11.06
N LEU A 361 -5.99 0.58 -11.30
CA LEU A 361 -5.20 1.58 -12.04
C LEU A 361 -3.85 1.85 -11.36
N HIS A 362 -3.84 1.97 -10.03
CA HIS A 362 -2.60 2.15 -9.26
C HIS A 362 -1.68 0.93 -9.42
N SER A 363 -2.21 -0.29 -9.43
CA SER A 363 -1.44 -1.53 -9.62
C SER A 363 -0.79 -1.69 -11.00
N MET A 364 -1.22 -0.87 -11.99
CA MET A 364 -0.59 -0.85 -13.32
C MET A 364 0.68 0.01 -13.37
N VAL A 365 0.93 0.84 -12.35
CA VAL A 365 2.06 1.79 -12.32
C VAL A 365 2.86 1.76 -11.03
N GLU A 366 2.40 1.00 -10.03
CA GLU A 366 3.00 0.84 -8.70
C GLU A 366 2.52 -0.48 -8.07
N PHE A 367 2.78 -0.69 -6.78
CA PHE A 367 2.45 -1.93 -6.05
C PHE A 367 1.59 -1.70 -4.79
N PRO A 368 0.38 -1.08 -4.90
CA PRO A 368 -0.46 -0.78 -3.72
C PRO A 368 -0.88 -2.04 -2.96
N LEU A 369 -0.98 -3.19 -3.61
CA LEU A 369 -1.40 -4.45 -2.98
C LEU A 369 -0.34 -5.05 -2.04
N TRP A 370 0.89 -4.52 -2.00
CA TRP A 370 1.89 -4.82 -0.97
C TRP A 370 1.67 -4.02 0.32
N TYR A 371 0.72 -3.06 0.32
CA TYR A 371 0.39 -2.24 1.48
C TYR A 371 -0.93 -2.69 2.10
N GLY A 372 -0.91 -2.97 3.40
CA GLY A 372 -2.05 -3.48 4.15
C GLY A 372 -3.36 -2.68 4.00
N PRO A 373 -3.34 -1.33 4.03
CA PRO A 373 -4.54 -0.52 3.85
C PRO A 373 -5.29 -0.80 2.54
N PHE A 374 -4.55 -0.95 1.42
CA PHE A 374 -5.16 -1.25 0.11
C PHE A 374 -5.61 -2.71 0.00
N GLN A 375 -4.90 -3.65 0.65
CA GLN A 375 -5.36 -5.03 0.79
C GLN A 375 -6.71 -5.08 1.51
N LEU A 376 -6.85 -4.36 2.62
CA LEU A 376 -8.09 -4.29 3.40
C LEU A 376 -9.25 -3.76 2.54
N VAL A 377 -9.06 -2.65 1.83
CA VAL A 377 -10.09 -2.08 0.94
C VAL A 377 -10.44 -3.07 -0.18
N THR A 378 -9.44 -3.72 -0.78
CA THR A 378 -9.65 -4.73 -1.83
C THR A 378 -10.50 -5.89 -1.33
N VAL A 379 -10.18 -6.45 -0.16
CA VAL A 379 -10.95 -7.56 0.45
C VAL A 379 -12.38 -7.13 0.76
N LEU A 380 -12.59 -5.95 1.34
CA LEU A 380 -13.92 -5.42 1.64
C LEU A 380 -14.73 -5.17 0.36
N ALA A 381 -14.12 -4.62 -0.68
CA ALA A 381 -14.77 -4.39 -1.97
C ALA A 381 -15.16 -5.72 -2.64
N LEU A 382 -14.27 -6.71 -2.64
CA LEU A 382 -14.59 -8.06 -3.14
C LEU A 382 -15.73 -8.71 -2.34
N ALA A 383 -15.73 -8.58 -1.02
CA ALA A 383 -16.80 -9.08 -0.16
C ALA A 383 -18.16 -8.43 -0.49
N LEU A 384 -18.19 -7.13 -0.78
CA LEU A 384 -19.41 -6.42 -1.21
C LEU A 384 -19.92 -6.89 -2.58
N LEU A 385 -19.05 -7.38 -3.45
CA LEU A 385 -19.41 -7.95 -4.75
C LEU A 385 -19.93 -9.39 -4.67
N CYS A 386 -19.56 -10.14 -3.62
CA CYS A 386 -19.98 -11.53 -3.42
C CYS A 386 -21.42 -11.60 -2.88
N ARG A 387 -22.40 -11.92 -3.75
CA ARG A 387 -23.84 -11.91 -3.38
C ARG A 387 -24.31 -13.06 -2.48
N ARG A 388 -23.69 -14.24 -2.55
CA ARG A 388 -24.27 -15.49 -1.98
C ARG A 388 -23.46 -16.17 -0.87
N ALA A 389 -22.16 -15.99 -0.83
CA ALA A 389 -21.28 -16.78 0.03
C ALA A 389 -21.45 -16.49 1.53
N LEU A 390 -21.60 -15.22 1.90
CA LEU A 390 -21.64 -14.82 3.33
C LEU A 390 -22.92 -15.24 4.07
N LEU A 391 -24.05 -15.39 3.37
CA LEU A 391 -25.35 -15.70 3.99
C LEU A 391 -25.49 -17.14 4.49
N GLY A 392 -24.96 -18.11 3.73
CA GLY A 392 -24.97 -19.50 4.12
C GLY A 392 -24.12 -19.76 5.37
N TRP A 393 -23.00 -19.06 5.46
CA TRP A 393 -22.05 -19.20 6.58
C TRP A 393 -22.63 -18.71 7.91
N VAL A 394 -23.31 -17.57 7.90
CA VAL A 394 -23.89 -16.97 9.11
C VAL A 394 -25.04 -17.78 9.71
N ARG A 395 -25.73 -18.61 8.89
CA ARG A 395 -26.86 -19.43 9.33
C ARG A 395 -26.46 -20.77 9.93
N SER A 396 -25.27 -21.25 9.64
CA SER A 396 -24.77 -22.52 10.16
C SER A 396 -23.96 -22.29 11.45
N PRO A 397 -24.42 -22.78 12.61
CA PRO A 397 -23.63 -22.70 13.85
C PRO A 397 -22.27 -23.38 13.71
N ALA A 398 -22.17 -24.45 12.95
CA ALA A 398 -20.91 -25.17 12.71
C ALA A 398 -19.94 -24.34 11.91
N LEU A 399 -20.40 -23.63 10.85
CA LEU A 399 -19.55 -22.76 10.05
C LEU A 399 -19.10 -21.52 10.84
N LEU A 400 -19.96 -20.97 11.70
CA LEU A 400 -19.60 -19.86 12.59
C LEU A 400 -18.58 -20.28 13.63
N SER A 401 -18.74 -21.48 14.24
CA SER A 401 -17.75 -22.02 15.17
C SER A 401 -16.43 -22.29 14.47
N GLY A 402 -16.45 -22.85 13.26
CA GLY A 402 -15.26 -23.05 12.43
C GLY A 402 -14.57 -21.73 12.09
N ALA A 403 -15.33 -20.70 11.69
CA ALA A 403 -14.80 -19.38 11.41
C ALA A 403 -14.19 -18.72 12.66
N ALA A 404 -14.80 -18.89 13.84
CA ALA A 404 -14.25 -18.40 15.10
C ALA A 404 -12.93 -19.09 15.45
N VAL A 405 -12.83 -20.41 15.26
CA VAL A 405 -11.58 -21.16 15.46
C VAL A 405 -10.49 -20.67 14.51
N VAL A 406 -10.80 -20.54 13.22
CA VAL A 406 -9.85 -20.00 12.22
C VAL A 406 -9.41 -18.59 12.59
N TRP A 407 -10.33 -17.75 13.06
CA TRP A 407 -10.01 -16.38 13.49
C TRP A 407 -9.06 -16.37 14.71
N VAL A 408 -9.31 -17.24 15.71
CA VAL A 408 -8.42 -17.37 16.88
C VAL A 408 -7.04 -17.87 16.46
N ILE A 409 -6.98 -18.90 15.62
CA ILE A 409 -5.70 -19.43 15.10
C ILE A 409 -4.94 -18.33 14.33
N ALA A 410 -5.61 -17.60 13.42
CA ALA A 410 -5.00 -16.51 12.70
C ALA A 410 -4.50 -15.39 13.62
N GLY A 411 -5.25 -15.09 14.69
CA GLY A 411 -4.84 -14.13 15.72
C GLY A 411 -3.59 -14.57 16.48
N VAL A 412 -3.53 -15.83 16.90
CA VAL A 412 -2.37 -16.41 17.59
C VAL A 412 -1.14 -16.43 16.68
N LEU A 413 -1.31 -16.89 15.43
CA LEU A 413 -0.22 -16.88 14.44
C LEU A 413 0.25 -15.47 14.15
N GLY A 414 -0.67 -14.52 13.93
CA GLY A 414 -0.35 -13.11 13.70
C GLY A 414 0.41 -12.49 14.89
N ALA A 415 0.00 -12.78 16.12
CA ALA A 415 0.71 -12.35 17.32
C ALA A 415 2.11 -12.98 17.42
N GLY A 416 2.26 -14.26 17.06
CA GLY A 416 3.54 -14.95 16.99
C GLY A 416 4.48 -14.32 15.96
N ILE A 417 3.99 -14.03 14.75
CA ILE A 417 4.74 -13.35 13.69
C ILE A 417 5.17 -11.95 14.15
N ALA A 418 4.27 -11.18 14.74
CA ALA A 418 4.57 -9.84 15.24
C ALA A 418 5.60 -9.86 16.37
N TRP A 419 5.52 -10.84 17.26
CA TRP A 419 6.48 -11.04 18.34
C TRP A 419 7.87 -11.42 17.80
N ASP A 420 7.94 -12.36 16.86
CA ASP A 420 9.19 -12.79 16.26
C ASP A 420 9.87 -11.64 15.49
N TYR A 421 9.10 -10.88 14.70
CA TYR A 421 9.61 -9.67 14.06
C TYR A 421 10.09 -8.62 15.08
N TYR A 422 9.33 -8.40 16.18
CA TYR A 422 9.75 -7.47 17.23
C TYR A 422 11.11 -7.85 17.81
N ARG A 423 11.35 -9.15 18.06
CA ARG A 423 12.66 -9.64 18.54
C ARG A 423 13.77 -9.32 17.55
N VAL A 424 13.59 -9.71 16.29
CA VAL A 424 14.57 -9.49 15.22
C VAL A 424 14.83 -8.01 14.96
N SER A 425 13.80 -7.16 15.04
CA SER A 425 13.93 -5.71 14.87
C SER A 425 14.91 -5.08 15.86
N GLN A 426 15.18 -5.71 17.01
CA GLN A 426 16.13 -5.20 17.99
C GLN A 426 17.58 -5.19 17.46
N LEU A 427 17.93 -6.07 16.52
CA LEU A 427 19.26 -6.05 15.86
C LEU A 427 19.51 -4.76 15.08
N TYR A 428 18.46 -4.20 14.49
CA TYR A 428 18.51 -3.04 13.63
C TYR A 428 18.34 -1.70 14.37
N ARG A 429 18.25 -1.75 15.70
CA ARG A 429 18.20 -0.57 16.57
C ARG A 429 19.57 -0.26 17.15
N PRO A 430 19.94 1.02 17.27
CA PRO A 430 21.07 1.41 18.10
C PRO A 430 20.93 0.83 19.51
N MET A 431 22.03 0.41 20.14
CA MET A 431 22.01 -0.29 21.43
C MET A 431 21.20 0.46 22.50
N ALA A 432 21.32 1.78 22.57
CA ALA A 432 20.60 2.61 23.54
C ALA A 432 19.06 2.57 23.39
N PHE A 433 18.55 2.23 22.19
CA PHE A 433 17.11 2.17 21.89
C PHE A 433 16.57 0.73 21.84
N ARG A 434 17.40 -0.27 22.12
CA ARG A 434 16.94 -1.66 22.27
C ARG A 434 16.18 -1.83 23.58
N ALA A 435 15.20 -2.72 23.57
CA ALA A 435 14.52 -3.09 24.81
C ALA A 435 15.57 -3.65 25.82
N PRO A 436 15.42 -3.39 27.13
CA PRO A 436 16.42 -3.77 28.14
C PRO A 436 16.85 -5.24 28.07
N SER A 437 15.93 -6.15 27.76
CA SER A 437 16.20 -7.58 27.58
C SER A 437 17.08 -7.92 26.37
N TYR A 438 17.27 -6.98 25.44
CA TYR A 438 18.04 -7.16 24.20
C TYR A 438 19.27 -6.25 24.10
N GLN A 439 19.64 -5.50 25.14
CA GLN A 439 20.83 -4.63 25.11
C GLN A 439 22.14 -5.41 25.12
N GLY A 440 22.13 -6.63 25.66
CA GLY A 440 23.31 -7.53 25.63
C GLY A 440 22.99 -8.81 24.84
N GLU A 441 23.99 -9.32 24.11
CA GLU A 441 23.93 -10.58 23.36
C GLU A 441 22.70 -10.67 22.42
N THR A 442 22.35 -9.58 21.79
CA THR A 442 21.12 -9.47 20.97
C THR A 442 21.06 -10.54 19.90
N LEU A 443 22.18 -10.79 19.21
CA LEU A 443 22.26 -11.79 18.15
C LEU A 443 21.93 -13.19 18.68
N ALA A 444 22.54 -13.60 19.77
CA ALA A 444 22.29 -14.93 20.37
C ALA A 444 20.82 -15.11 20.80
N LYS A 445 20.18 -14.03 21.29
CA LYS A 445 18.77 -14.06 21.72
C LYS A 445 17.76 -14.17 20.57
N VAL A 446 18.16 -13.81 19.35
CA VAL A 446 17.25 -13.80 18.17
C VAL A 446 17.65 -14.83 17.12
N SER A 447 18.80 -15.49 17.22
CA SER A 447 19.28 -16.48 16.24
C SER A 447 18.31 -17.67 16.01
N GLY A 448 17.42 -17.95 16.96
CA GLY A 448 16.39 -18.98 16.84
C GLY A 448 15.07 -18.48 16.23
N THR A 449 15.06 -17.42 15.41
CA THR A 449 13.88 -16.94 14.71
C THR A 449 13.39 -17.97 13.69
N PRO A 450 12.09 -18.35 13.68
CA PRO A 450 11.56 -19.28 12.68
C PRO A 450 11.18 -18.62 11.34
N LEU A 451 11.02 -17.29 11.29
CA LEU A 451 10.43 -16.60 10.14
C LEU A 451 11.34 -15.52 9.53
N PHE A 452 12.33 -15.02 10.26
CA PHE A 452 13.14 -13.87 9.84
C PHE A 452 14.65 -14.22 9.88
N THR A 453 14.99 -15.45 9.51
CA THR A 453 16.38 -15.95 9.44
C THR A 453 17.24 -15.07 8.57
N ASP A 454 16.79 -14.74 7.36
CA ASP A 454 17.55 -13.93 6.40
C ASP A 454 17.89 -12.53 6.96
N HIS A 455 16.99 -11.96 7.77
CA HIS A 455 17.27 -10.68 8.44
C HIS A 455 18.34 -10.83 9.53
N VAL A 456 18.32 -11.93 10.26
CA VAL A 456 19.35 -12.21 11.29
C VAL A 456 20.69 -12.48 10.62
N ASP A 457 20.70 -13.28 9.58
CA ASP A 457 21.88 -13.63 8.80
C ASP A 457 22.47 -12.42 8.09
N PHE A 458 21.64 -11.53 7.60
CA PHE A 458 22.07 -10.25 7.04
C PHE A 458 22.76 -9.36 8.10
N ALA A 459 22.19 -9.27 9.29
CA ALA A 459 22.82 -8.55 10.39
C ALA A 459 24.13 -9.23 10.83
N LEU A 460 24.18 -10.55 10.87
CA LEU A 460 25.37 -11.33 11.15
C LEU A 460 26.47 -11.07 10.10
N LEU A 461 26.14 -11.22 8.82
CA LEU A 461 27.09 -11.01 7.72
C LEU A 461 27.70 -9.60 7.75
N THR A 462 26.84 -8.59 7.89
CA THR A 462 27.26 -7.17 7.81
C THR A 462 28.07 -6.71 9.02
N THR A 463 27.95 -7.38 10.17
CA THR A 463 28.68 -7.06 11.39
C THR A 463 29.91 -7.96 11.64
N THR A 464 30.01 -9.10 10.93
CA THR A 464 31.13 -10.02 11.08
C THR A 464 32.39 -9.51 10.38
N ALA A 465 33.50 -9.43 11.11
CA ALA A 465 34.79 -9.17 10.51
C ALA A 465 35.25 -10.38 9.69
N LEU A 466 35.65 -10.15 8.44
CA LEU A 466 36.18 -11.21 7.59
C LEU A 466 37.63 -11.54 7.93
N THR A 467 37.91 -12.81 8.11
CA THR A 467 39.26 -13.37 8.36
C THR A 467 39.50 -14.58 7.45
N ARG A 468 40.74 -15.05 7.33
CA ARG A 468 41.02 -16.28 6.57
C ARG A 468 40.33 -17.52 7.17
N GLU A 469 40.15 -17.54 8.47
CA GLU A 469 39.57 -18.68 9.20
C GLU A 469 38.05 -18.79 8.96
N ASN A 470 37.34 -17.66 8.86
CA ASN A 470 35.90 -17.65 8.64
C ASN A 470 35.49 -17.40 7.18
N ALA A 471 36.45 -17.24 6.24
CA ALA A 471 36.18 -16.87 4.87
C ALA A 471 35.19 -17.81 4.17
N SER A 472 35.26 -19.12 4.40
CA SER A 472 34.33 -20.09 3.83
C SER A 472 32.89 -19.90 4.35
N GLN A 473 32.72 -19.64 5.64
CA GLN A 473 31.40 -19.42 6.24
C GLN A 473 30.78 -18.10 5.74
N VAL A 474 31.58 -17.02 5.74
CA VAL A 474 31.16 -15.71 5.23
C VAL A 474 30.79 -15.80 3.77
N HIS A 475 31.56 -16.56 2.96
CA HIS A 475 31.28 -16.77 1.55
C HIS A 475 29.93 -17.48 1.32
N THR A 476 29.68 -18.58 2.03
CA THR A 476 28.40 -19.31 1.93
C THR A 476 27.22 -18.40 2.30
N LEU A 477 27.33 -17.72 3.44
CA LEU A 477 26.31 -16.82 3.92
C LEU A 477 26.05 -15.64 2.95
N ALA A 478 27.11 -15.05 2.40
CA ALA A 478 26.98 -13.97 1.42
C ALA A 478 26.35 -14.44 0.11
N THR A 479 26.62 -15.70 -0.32
CA THR A 479 26.00 -16.30 -1.51
C THR A 479 24.50 -16.48 -1.31
N GLU A 480 24.07 -17.01 -0.17
CA GLU A 480 22.66 -17.18 0.16
C GLU A 480 21.95 -15.83 0.26
N LEU A 481 22.57 -14.84 0.90
CA LEU A 481 21.98 -13.50 1.09
C LEU A 481 21.93 -12.65 -0.18
N LEU A 482 22.62 -13.02 -1.27
CA LEU A 482 22.41 -12.38 -2.57
C LEU A 482 20.96 -12.55 -3.07
N HIS A 483 20.30 -13.64 -2.72
CA HIS A 483 18.90 -13.89 -3.04
C HIS A 483 17.93 -13.12 -2.15
N PHE A 484 18.38 -12.75 -0.96
CA PHE A 484 17.59 -11.95 -0.01
C PHE A 484 17.74 -10.45 -0.24
N SER A 485 18.97 -9.98 -0.49
CA SER A 485 19.26 -8.56 -0.71
C SER A 485 20.63 -8.37 -1.39
N PRO A 486 20.69 -8.25 -2.72
CA PRO A 486 21.94 -8.08 -3.47
C PRO A 486 22.44 -6.63 -3.39
N GLU A 487 22.63 -6.11 -2.19
CA GLU A 487 23.14 -4.76 -1.94
C GLU A 487 24.66 -4.73 -1.73
N PRO A 488 25.32 -3.56 -1.83
CA PRO A 488 26.78 -3.41 -1.75
C PRO A 488 27.42 -4.17 -0.60
N ARG A 489 26.84 -4.11 0.62
CA ARG A 489 27.38 -4.78 1.81
C ARG A 489 27.48 -6.29 1.70
N VAL A 490 26.53 -6.93 1.01
CA VAL A 490 26.54 -8.39 0.77
C VAL A 490 27.53 -8.72 -0.34
N ILE A 491 27.50 -7.95 -1.42
CA ILE A 491 28.36 -8.13 -2.61
C ILE A 491 29.83 -7.98 -2.23
N GLU A 492 30.19 -6.97 -1.44
CA GLU A 492 31.56 -6.74 -0.98
C GLU A 492 32.07 -7.91 -0.14
N LYS A 493 31.27 -8.41 0.82
CA LYS A 493 31.62 -9.59 1.61
C LYS A 493 31.80 -10.84 0.76
N LEU A 494 30.95 -11.02 -0.26
CA LEU A 494 31.10 -12.14 -1.20
C LEU A 494 32.40 -12.05 -1.99
N ILE A 495 32.72 -10.88 -2.55
CA ILE A 495 33.96 -10.68 -3.32
C ILE A 495 35.19 -10.84 -2.43
N GLU A 496 35.20 -10.24 -1.26
CA GLU A 496 36.34 -10.29 -0.33
C GLU A 496 36.58 -11.72 0.19
N SER A 497 35.52 -12.46 0.52
CA SER A 497 35.65 -13.86 0.94
C SER A 497 36.10 -14.76 -0.21
N ALA A 498 35.59 -14.57 -1.43
CA ALA A 498 36.03 -15.30 -2.60
C ALA A 498 37.53 -15.07 -2.91
N LEU A 499 38.02 -13.81 -2.75
CA LEU A 499 39.45 -13.48 -2.86
C LEU A 499 40.30 -14.27 -1.86
N LEU A 500 39.89 -14.33 -0.59
CA LEU A 500 40.62 -15.07 0.44
C LEU A 500 40.62 -16.59 0.18
N LEU A 501 39.61 -17.10 -0.53
CA LEU A 501 39.47 -18.51 -0.88
C LEU A 501 40.13 -18.87 -2.21
N GLY A 502 40.71 -17.90 -2.94
CA GLY A 502 41.35 -18.11 -4.25
C GLY A 502 40.38 -18.43 -5.37
N ARG A 503 39.13 -17.93 -5.29
CA ARG A 503 38.08 -18.15 -6.30
C ARG A 503 38.07 -17.03 -7.35
N ASP A 504 39.16 -16.89 -8.09
CA ASP A 504 39.40 -15.75 -8.99
C ASP A 504 38.34 -15.57 -10.08
N ASP A 505 37.78 -16.66 -10.62
CA ASP A 505 36.71 -16.59 -11.61
C ASP A 505 35.43 -16.01 -11.04
N GLU A 506 35.09 -16.35 -9.80
CA GLU A 506 33.92 -15.82 -9.10
C GLU A 506 34.12 -14.34 -8.76
N VAL A 507 35.31 -13.97 -8.32
CA VAL A 507 35.68 -12.58 -8.07
C VAL A 507 35.51 -11.76 -9.34
N ALA A 508 36.05 -12.20 -10.47
CA ALA A 508 35.91 -11.51 -11.75
C ALA A 508 34.44 -11.39 -12.20
N PHE A 509 33.66 -12.46 -11.98
CA PHE A 509 32.23 -12.49 -12.29
C PHE A 509 31.43 -11.47 -11.46
N GLN A 510 31.66 -11.41 -10.14
CA GLN A 510 30.94 -10.50 -9.24
C GLN A 510 31.39 -9.04 -9.40
N LEU A 511 32.71 -8.79 -9.56
CA LEU A 511 33.25 -7.44 -9.78
C LEU A 511 32.65 -6.77 -11.03
N ARG A 512 32.52 -7.53 -12.13
CA ARG A 512 31.90 -7.00 -13.35
C ARG A 512 30.46 -6.54 -13.10
N ARG A 513 29.67 -7.30 -12.33
CA ARG A 513 28.29 -6.98 -11.99
C ARG A 513 28.18 -5.85 -11.00
N TYR A 514 28.98 -5.88 -9.95
CA TYR A 514 29.02 -4.85 -8.94
C TYR A 514 29.33 -3.48 -9.54
N ARG A 515 30.33 -3.41 -10.42
CA ARG A 515 30.70 -2.17 -11.12
C ARG A 515 29.56 -1.60 -11.95
N VAL A 516 28.73 -2.44 -12.55
CA VAL A 516 27.61 -2.02 -13.41
C VAL A 516 26.37 -1.69 -12.55
N ALA A 517 26.11 -2.49 -11.52
CA ALA A 517 24.93 -2.32 -10.68
C ALA A 517 25.04 -1.13 -9.71
N TYR A 518 26.24 -0.92 -9.14
CA TYR A 518 26.51 0.06 -8.09
C TYR A 518 27.83 0.80 -8.35
N PRO A 519 27.92 1.64 -9.40
CA PRO A 519 29.18 2.23 -9.84
C PRO A 519 29.84 3.11 -8.76
N GLU A 520 29.07 3.87 -7.99
CA GLU A 520 29.58 4.73 -6.94
C GLU A 520 30.09 3.94 -5.73
N ASP A 521 29.34 2.93 -5.29
CA ASP A 521 29.71 2.07 -4.18
C ASP A 521 30.97 1.26 -4.55
N HIS A 522 31.01 0.67 -5.72
CA HIS A 522 32.19 -0.01 -6.26
C HIS A 522 33.41 0.92 -6.28
N ALA A 523 33.27 2.16 -6.73
CA ALA A 523 34.36 3.11 -6.78
C ALA A 523 34.86 3.47 -5.36
N ARG A 524 33.97 3.57 -4.37
CA ARG A 524 34.34 3.79 -2.95
C ARG A 524 35.08 2.59 -2.38
N TRP A 525 34.51 1.39 -2.55
CA TRP A 525 35.11 0.13 -2.11
C TRP A 525 36.49 -0.10 -2.73
N ALA A 526 36.66 0.07 -4.05
CA ALA A 526 37.92 -0.12 -4.73
C ALA A 526 39.02 0.89 -4.29
N ARG A 527 38.64 2.10 -3.87
CA ARG A 527 39.56 3.07 -3.25
C ARG A 527 40.00 2.59 -1.88
N ALA A 528 39.09 2.11 -1.05
CA ALA A 528 39.38 1.59 0.29
C ALA A 528 40.33 0.38 0.24
N GLN A 529 40.12 -0.55 -0.69
CA GLN A 529 40.99 -1.71 -0.91
C GLN A 529 42.42 -1.30 -1.32
N ARG A 530 42.57 -0.31 -2.20
CA ARG A 530 43.88 0.21 -2.61
C ARG A 530 44.63 0.87 -1.44
N LEU A 531 43.94 1.63 -0.61
CA LEU A 531 44.53 2.25 0.58
C LEU A 531 44.98 1.18 1.59
N ALA A 532 44.15 0.15 1.83
CA ALA A 532 44.51 -0.95 2.71
C ALA A 532 45.73 -1.75 2.22
N SER A 533 45.87 -1.96 0.92
CA SER A 533 47.03 -2.64 0.31
C SER A 533 48.30 -1.79 0.23
N SER A 534 48.19 -0.46 0.34
CA SER A 534 49.31 0.49 0.29
C SER A 534 49.88 0.85 1.68
N THR A 535 49.20 0.45 2.76
CA THR A 535 49.71 0.66 4.15
C THR A 535 50.63 -0.48 4.48
N PRO A 536 51.94 -0.26 4.71
CA PRO A 536 52.88 -1.32 5.15
C PRO A 536 52.41 -1.89 6.50
N GLN A 537 52.37 -3.21 6.61
CA GLN A 537 52.16 -3.92 7.88
C GLN A 537 53.33 -3.73 8.81
#